data_cb2da403f933dc827d87916f95a1b820
#
_entry.id   cb2da403f933dc827d87916f95a1b820
#
_cell.length_a   1.000
_cell.length_b   1.000
_cell.length_c   1.000
_cell.angle_alpha   90.00
_cell.angle_beta   90.00
_cell.angle_gamma   90.00
#
_symmetry.space_group_name_H-M   'P 1'
#
loop_
_entity.id
_entity.type
_entity.pdbx_description
1 polymer ?
#
loop_
_entity_poly.entity_id
_entity_poly.type
_entity_poly.pdbx_seq_one_letter_code
_entity_poly.pdbx_strand_id
1 'polypeptide(L)'
;GEHRVEVRLKPDGLKVDDSRRLAIPVRDELQVLLVNGKPSGEPMGNATDFLKLALAPELPNRTQISPIRPTVIREGELLGTDLARFDCVFVCNVAMLTDREAEVLRSYLEAGGGVVFCLGDQVRPDNYNQVLSKIPANVRGSSGTATSLLPAKLIEKVGDAKRKETSFEFDPGDYSHPIVRPFQGNPGAGLELTKTFAYFKAQVSDERGASVALRFSSGDPAIIEAPFGRGRVILITTSVDREWSTWAVWGHSLIPLMHEIVNFAVSNRWSDRDILVGQSIISHLPVRASDVAAVLQTPNGDSQAPVAAGDGRSVISEPTTRAGFHKMVLGPPLGRSEWFAVNVDTQESDLASLRQDDLRSEVLPGIDFGYQTEWEDTPVAAEKTVRVVSTSSGLSRSFLLAALCLLVIEQVMAWRFTPGTILLFAVILIAVTVWAWSASPLSGAALLLVSVIAVTLTWLRRPAA
;
A
#
# COMPACT_ATOMS: atom_id res chain seq x y z
N GLY A 1 22.91 -12.57 8.43
CA GLY A 1 23.07 -11.38 9.31
C GLY A 1 22.20 -10.22 8.87
N GLU A 2 22.16 -9.14 9.66
CA GLU A 2 21.48 -7.90 9.30
C GLU A 2 22.49 -6.77 9.23
N HIS A 3 22.46 -6.04 8.14
CA HIS A 3 23.36 -4.91 7.90
C HIS A 3 22.60 -3.60 7.92
N ARG A 4 23.22 -2.62 8.56
CA ARG A 4 22.73 -1.24 8.63
C ARG A 4 23.61 -0.39 7.74
N VAL A 5 23.02 0.23 6.75
CA VAL A 5 23.70 1.13 5.82
C VAL A 5 23.15 2.53 6.03
N GLU A 6 24.04 3.51 6.16
CA GLU A 6 23.69 4.92 6.24
C GLU A 6 24.46 5.66 5.16
N VAL A 7 23.73 6.36 4.30
CA VAL A 7 24.29 7.28 3.31
C VAL A 7 24.09 8.69 3.84
N ARG A 8 25.16 9.48 3.85
CA ARG A 8 25.10 10.87 4.31
C ARG A 8 25.53 11.80 3.19
N LEU A 9 24.78 12.86 3.01
CA LEU A 9 25.14 13.97 2.15
C LEU A 9 25.99 14.98 2.91
N LYS A 10 26.60 15.91 2.18
CA LYS A 10 27.26 17.05 2.79
C LYS A 10 26.16 17.92 3.44
N PRO A 11 26.33 18.31 4.72
CA PRO A 11 25.32 19.10 5.41
C PRO A 11 24.96 20.38 4.67
N ASP A 12 23.66 20.63 4.57
CA ASP A 12 23.09 21.86 4.05
C ASP A 12 22.23 22.61 5.10
N GLY A 13 21.22 23.38 4.67
CA GLY A 13 20.32 24.12 5.56
C GLY A 13 19.35 23.22 6.34
N LEU A 14 19.09 21.99 5.89
CA LEU A 14 18.13 21.06 6.49
C LEU A 14 18.78 19.73 6.88
N LYS A 15 19.48 19.71 8.00
CA LYS A 15 20.27 18.56 8.47
C LYS A 15 19.48 17.25 8.67
N VAL A 16 18.15 17.31 8.76
CA VAL A 16 17.32 16.15 9.08
C VAL A 16 17.22 15.17 7.92
N ASP A 17 17.36 15.62 6.67
CA ASP A 17 17.28 14.85 5.44
C ASP A 17 18.66 14.54 4.81
N ASP A 18 19.74 15.06 5.40
CA ASP A 18 21.11 14.77 4.98
C ASP A 18 21.50 13.28 5.07
N SER A 19 20.69 12.45 5.69
CA SER A 19 21.00 11.03 5.86
C SER A 19 19.84 10.11 5.51
N ARG A 20 20.13 9.12 4.67
CA ARG A 20 19.21 8.01 4.34
C ARG A 20 19.75 6.70 4.91
N ARG A 21 18.90 5.94 5.56
CA ARG A 21 19.23 4.70 6.25
C ARG A 21 18.52 3.53 5.60
N LEU A 22 19.18 2.38 5.54
CA LEU A 22 18.64 1.12 5.04
C LEU A 22 18.98 0.00 6.03
N ALA A 23 18.00 -0.81 6.37
CA ALA A 23 18.17 -2.04 7.13
C ALA A 23 18.07 -3.23 6.16
N ILE A 24 19.22 -3.83 5.84
CA ILE A 24 19.32 -4.89 4.84
C ILE A 24 19.50 -6.23 5.53
N PRO A 25 18.50 -7.14 5.50
CA PRO A 25 18.69 -8.49 5.96
C PRO A 25 19.53 -9.26 4.93
N VAL A 26 20.75 -9.60 5.28
CA VAL A 26 21.60 -10.48 4.48
C VAL A 26 21.43 -11.91 4.97
N ARG A 27 20.99 -12.78 4.09
CA ARG A 27 20.87 -14.21 4.32
C ARG A 27 21.97 -14.92 3.58
N ASP A 28 22.58 -15.88 4.23
CA ASP A 28 23.61 -16.71 3.62
C ASP A 28 22.99 -17.72 2.66
N GLU A 29 21.71 -18.09 2.89
CA GLU A 29 20.98 -19.07 2.11
C GLU A 29 19.50 -18.69 1.99
N LEU A 30 18.93 -19.01 0.80
CA LEU A 30 17.50 -18.94 0.51
C LEU A 30 16.95 -20.37 0.42
N GLN A 31 15.94 -20.68 1.23
CA GLN A 31 15.28 -21.97 1.22
C GLN A 31 14.16 -21.96 0.20
N VAL A 32 14.25 -22.82 -0.82
CA VAL A 32 13.25 -22.90 -1.91
C VAL A 32 12.61 -24.28 -1.93
N LEU A 33 11.27 -24.32 -1.85
CA LEU A 33 10.51 -25.54 -1.96
C LEU A 33 10.09 -25.78 -3.42
N LEU A 34 10.32 -26.99 -3.93
CA LEU A 34 9.91 -27.39 -5.26
C LEU A 34 8.87 -28.50 -5.13
N VAL A 35 7.61 -28.21 -5.47
CA VAL A 35 6.52 -29.18 -5.47
C VAL A 35 6.47 -29.86 -6.85
N ASN A 36 6.76 -31.15 -6.89
CA ASN A 36 6.81 -31.95 -8.11
C ASN A 36 5.43 -32.59 -8.41
N GLY A 37 4.72 -32.04 -9.39
CA GLY A 37 3.44 -32.58 -9.87
C GLY A 37 3.56 -33.66 -10.95
N LYS A 38 4.77 -33.91 -11.47
CA LYS A 38 5.03 -34.95 -12.47
C LYS A 38 6.22 -35.82 -12.06
N PRO A 39 6.03 -36.71 -11.07
CA PRO A 39 7.08 -37.62 -10.68
C PRO A 39 7.40 -38.63 -11.80
N SER A 40 8.69 -38.89 -12.03
CA SER A 40 9.20 -39.80 -13.04
C SER A 40 10.29 -40.70 -12.46
N GLY A 41 10.36 -41.93 -12.94
CA GLY A 41 11.47 -42.84 -12.65
C GLY A 41 12.67 -42.66 -13.60
N GLU A 42 12.53 -41.84 -14.64
CA GLU A 42 13.60 -41.59 -15.61
C GLU A 42 14.49 -40.44 -15.12
N PRO A 43 15.80 -40.51 -15.38
CA PRO A 43 16.72 -39.39 -15.09
C PRO A 43 16.27 -38.11 -15.82
N MET A 44 16.23 -37.00 -15.08
CA MET A 44 15.79 -35.71 -15.61
C MET A 44 14.36 -35.72 -16.15
N GLY A 45 13.50 -36.61 -15.63
CA GLY A 45 12.11 -36.76 -16.05
C GLY A 45 11.10 -36.07 -15.14
N ASN A 46 11.50 -35.67 -13.93
CA ASN A 46 10.62 -34.92 -13.02
C ASN A 46 10.43 -33.50 -13.49
N ALA A 47 9.28 -32.90 -13.23
CA ALA A 47 9.03 -31.49 -13.55
C ALA A 47 9.97 -30.52 -12.82
N THR A 48 10.64 -30.98 -11.75
CA THR A 48 11.51 -30.15 -10.90
C THR A 48 12.99 -30.37 -11.14
N ASP A 49 13.42 -31.36 -11.91
CA ASP A 49 14.83 -31.75 -12.00
C ASP A 49 15.72 -30.63 -12.57
N PHE A 50 15.31 -30.07 -13.71
CA PHE A 50 16.05 -28.96 -14.33
C PHE A 50 16.03 -27.69 -13.48
N LEU A 51 14.90 -27.41 -12.81
CA LEU A 51 14.77 -26.29 -11.91
C LEU A 51 15.69 -26.45 -10.69
N LYS A 52 15.74 -27.65 -10.09
CA LYS A 52 16.66 -27.95 -8.98
C LYS A 52 18.11 -27.72 -9.40
N LEU A 53 18.49 -28.21 -10.58
CA LEU A 53 19.85 -28.01 -11.12
C LEU A 53 20.13 -26.54 -11.43
N ALA A 54 19.15 -25.80 -11.96
CA ALA A 54 19.32 -24.38 -12.26
C ALA A 54 19.51 -23.54 -11.00
N LEU A 55 18.76 -23.84 -9.92
CA LEU A 55 18.84 -23.11 -8.66
C LEU A 55 20.10 -23.44 -7.84
N ALA A 56 20.55 -24.69 -7.90
CA ALA A 56 21.73 -25.15 -7.19
C ALA A 56 22.62 -26.02 -8.11
N PRO A 57 23.34 -25.42 -9.06
CA PRO A 57 24.20 -26.17 -9.98
C PRO A 57 25.34 -26.83 -9.20
N GLU A 58 25.48 -28.14 -9.39
CA GLU A 58 26.56 -28.94 -8.87
C GLU A 58 27.79 -28.85 -9.81
N LEU A 59 28.84 -28.22 -9.40
CA LEU A 59 30.11 -28.19 -10.16
C LEU A 59 31.10 -29.17 -9.57
N PRO A 60 31.77 -29.99 -10.41
CA PRO A 60 32.86 -30.84 -9.96
C PRO A 60 33.95 -30.00 -9.28
N ASN A 61 34.35 -30.36 -8.07
CA ASN A 61 35.39 -29.72 -7.27
C ASN A 61 35.13 -28.33 -6.69
N ARG A 62 33.88 -27.84 -6.64
CA ARG A 62 33.53 -26.61 -5.90
C ARG A 62 32.40 -26.87 -4.91
N THR A 63 32.68 -26.58 -3.65
CA THR A 63 31.66 -26.49 -2.64
C THR A 63 30.70 -25.36 -2.99
N GLN A 64 29.48 -25.73 -3.32
CA GLN A 64 28.27 -24.92 -3.41
C GLN A 64 28.42 -23.44 -3.80
N ILE A 65 28.10 -23.11 -5.05
CA ILE A 65 28.24 -21.74 -5.61
C ILE A 65 26.95 -20.94 -5.39
N SER A 66 25.79 -21.61 -5.33
CA SER A 66 24.48 -20.94 -5.20
C SER A 66 24.11 -20.73 -3.72
N PRO A 67 23.59 -19.56 -3.35
CA PRO A 67 23.00 -19.33 -2.05
C PRO A 67 21.61 -19.99 -1.91
N ILE A 68 21.07 -20.58 -2.98
CA ILE A 68 19.74 -21.21 -2.96
C ILE A 68 19.83 -22.66 -2.57
N ARG A 69 18.92 -23.10 -1.69
CA ARG A 69 18.79 -24.49 -1.20
C ARG A 69 17.44 -25.03 -1.62
N PRO A 70 17.36 -25.72 -2.77
CA PRO A 70 16.12 -26.32 -3.21
C PRO A 70 15.82 -27.64 -2.45
N THR A 71 14.62 -27.74 -1.93
CA THR A 71 14.05 -28.97 -1.35
C THR A 71 12.91 -29.45 -2.25
N VAL A 72 12.91 -30.70 -2.68
CA VAL A 72 11.85 -31.26 -3.53
C VAL A 72 10.91 -32.09 -2.70
N ILE A 73 9.61 -31.88 -2.90
CA ILE A 73 8.53 -32.72 -2.35
C ILE A 73 7.58 -33.17 -3.46
N ARG A 74 6.79 -34.19 -3.23
CA ARG A 74 5.66 -34.57 -4.10
C ARG A 74 4.45 -33.68 -3.81
N GLU A 75 3.55 -33.55 -4.77
CA GLU A 75 2.32 -32.73 -4.61
C GLU A 75 1.51 -33.12 -3.37
N GLY A 76 1.34 -34.41 -3.07
CA GLY A 76 0.59 -34.87 -1.90
C GLY A 76 1.24 -34.54 -0.53
N GLU A 77 2.47 -34.09 -0.51
CA GLU A 77 3.19 -33.73 0.73
C GLU A 77 3.04 -32.23 1.09
N LEU A 78 2.43 -31.43 0.20
CA LEU A 78 2.31 -29.98 0.37
C LEU A 78 1.58 -29.60 1.66
N LEU A 79 0.46 -30.26 1.98
CA LEU A 79 -0.31 -29.99 3.20
C LEU A 79 0.41 -30.35 4.50
N GLY A 80 1.35 -31.31 4.44
CA GLY A 80 2.14 -31.75 5.58
C GLY A 80 3.43 -30.94 5.78
N THR A 81 3.76 -30.04 4.83
CA THR A 81 5.01 -29.30 4.84
C THR A 81 4.83 -27.93 5.48
N ASP A 82 5.70 -27.59 6.43
CA ASP A 82 5.74 -26.27 7.03
C ASP A 82 6.35 -25.24 6.06
N LEU A 83 5.49 -24.51 5.34
CA LEU A 83 5.91 -23.51 4.35
C LEU A 83 6.64 -22.31 4.97
N ALA A 84 6.48 -22.04 6.28
CA ALA A 84 7.14 -20.92 6.93
C ALA A 84 8.68 -21.04 6.95
N ARG A 85 9.21 -22.27 6.74
CA ARG A 85 10.64 -22.55 6.63
C ARG A 85 11.25 -22.18 5.29
N PHE A 86 10.43 -21.90 4.29
CA PHE A 86 10.85 -21.59 2.91
C PHE A 86 10.65 -20.12 2.59
N ASP A 87 11.49 -19.59 1.73
CA ASP A 87 11.43 -18.22 1.24
C ASP A 87 10.59 -18.13 -0.04
N CYS A 88 10.65 -19.17 -0.87
CA CYS A 88 9.90 -19.28 -2.11
C CYS A 88 9.41 -20.72 -2.32
N VAL A 89 8.22 -20.86 -2.91
CA VAL A 89 7.61 -22.16 -3.26
C VAL A 89 7.33 -22.19 -4.76
N PHE A 90 7.88 -23.18 -5.44
CA PHE A 90 7.56 -23.48 -6.83
C PHE A 90 6.55 -24.63 -6.90
N VAL A 91 5.47 -24.43 -7.62
CA VAL A 91 4.45 -25.45 -7.91
C VAL A 91 4.61 -25.87 -9.37
N CYS A 92 5.30 -26.98 -9.62
CA CYS A 92 5.74 -27.38 -10.94
C CYS A 92 4.85 -28.50 -11.51
N ASN A 93 4.10 -28.16 -12.57
CA ASN A 93 3.28 -29.10 -13.34
C ASN A 93 2.33 -29.95 -12.48
N VAL A 94 1.77 -29.36 -11.41
CA VAL A 94 0.77 -29.99 -10.54
C VAL A 94 -0.56 -30.03 -11.29
N ALA A 95 -1.17 -31.22 -11.37
CA ALA A 95 -2.37 -31.41 -12.19
C ALA A 95 -3.57 -30.60 -11.69
N MET A 96 -3.82 -30.66 -10.41
CA MET A 96 -4.94 -29.99 -9.73
C MET A 96 -4.52 -29.61 -8.32
N LEU A 97 -5.07 -28.52 -7.83
CA LEU A 97 -4.97 -28.09 -6.44
C LEU A 97 -6.33 -28.24 -5.76
N THR A 98 -6.30 -28.58 -4.49
CA THR A 98 -7.48 -28.59 -3.61
C THR A 98 -7.70 -27.21 -3.00
N ASP A 99 -8.92 -26.92 -2.54
CA ASP A 99 -9.23 -25.67 -1.81
C ASP A 99 -8.33 -25.50 -0.57
N ARG A 100 -7.95 -26.64 0.08
CA ARG A 100 -7.09 -26.60 1.27
C ARG A 100 -5.64 -26.25 0.94
N GLU A 101 -5.11 -26.75 -0.17
CA GLU A 101 -3.77 -26.37 -0.65
C GLU A 101 -3.73 -24.91 -1.09
N ALA A 102 -4.77 -24.44 -1.77
CA ALA A 102 -4.90 -23.03 -2.13
C ALA A 102 -4.94 -22.13 -0.89
N GLU A 103 -5.63 -22.54 0.19
CA GLU A 103 -5.67 -21.81 1.45
C GLU A 103 -4.32 -21.76 2.16
N VAL A 104 -3.56 -22.86 2.12
CA VAL A 104 -2.20 -22.91 2.68
C VAL A 104 -1.26 -21.98 1.90
N LEU A 105 -1.32 -22.01 0.57
CA LEU A 105 -0.53 -21.12 -0.29
C LEU A 105 -0.94 -19.64 -0.10
N ARG A 106 -2.23 -19.36 0.07
CA ARG A 106 -2.73 -18.03 0.37
C ARG A 106 -2.15 -17.49 1.68
N SER A 107 -2.26 -18.28 2.76
CA SER A 107 -1.74 -17.90 4.08
C SER A 107 -0.23 -17.66 4.04
N TYR A 108 0.50 -18.45 3.26
CA TYR A 108 1.94 -18.30 3.06
C TYR A 108 2.28 -17.00 2.32
N LEU A 109 1.52 -16.64 1.27
CA LEU A 109 1.67 -15.39 0.54
C LEU A 109 1.34 -14.17 1.41
N GLU A 110 0.25 -14.22 2.19
CA GLU A 110 -0.11 -13.16 3.13
C GLU A 110 0.99 -12.92 4.18
N ALA A 111 1.69 -13.98 4.57
CA ALA A 111 2.86 -13.89 5.45
C ALA A 111 4.13 -13.36 4.75
N GLY A 112 4.07 -13.05 3.46
CA GLY A 112 5.18 -12.49 2.68
C GLY A 112 6.00 -13.52 1.90
N GLY A 113 5.51 -14.75 1.73
CA GLY A 113 6.18 -15.77 0.90
C GLY A 113 6.08 -15.48 -0.59
N GLY A 114 7.00 -16.04 -1.39
CA GLY A 114 6.92 -16.05 -2.84
C GLY A 114 6.33 -17.38 -3.36
N VAL A 115 5.38 -17.33 -4.30
CA VAL A 115 4.86 -18.54 -4.96
C VAL A 115 5.04 -18.42 -6.46
N VAL A 116 5.63 -19.43 -7.08
CA VAL A 116 5.85 -19.51 -8.53
C VAL A 116 5.10 -20.73 -9.08
N PHE A 117 4.12 -20.50 -9.91
CA PHE A 117 3.43 -21.56 -10.65
C PHE A 117 4.16 -21.80 -11.98
N CYS A 118 4.65 -23.00 -12.19
CA CYS A 118 5.22 -23.45 -13.47
C CYS A 118 4.23 -24.41 -14.10
N LEU A 119 3.63 -24.03 -15.20
CA LEU A 119 2.64 -24.85 -15.86
C LEU A 119 3.29 -26.02 -16.63
N GLY A 120 2.47 -26.92 -17.15
CA GLY A 120 2.94 -28.07 -17.91
C GLY A 120 1.78 -28.95 -18.37
N ASP A 121 2.11 -30.13 -18.92
CA ASP A 121 1.17 -31.03 -19.58
C ASP A 121 0.10 -31.67 -18.68
N GLN A 122 0.35 -31.69 -17.36
CA GLN A 122 -0.61 -32.24 -16.39
C GLN A 122 -1.64 -31.21 -15.94
N VAL A 123 -1.31 -29.92 -16.03
CA VAL A 123 -2.13 -28.83 -15.49
C VAL A 123 -3.53 -28.78 -16.12
N ARG A 124 -4.55 -28.70 -15.27
CA ARG A 124 -5.95 -28.51 -15.66
C ARG A 124 -6.37 -27.05 -15.45
N PRO A 125 -6.52 -26.25 -16.51
CA PRO A 125 -6.83 -24.82 -16.41
C PRO A 125 -8.10 -24.53 -15.62
N ASP A 126 -9.15 -25.36 -15.81
CA ASP A 126 -10.43 -25.18 -15.13
C ASP A 126 -10.29 -25.28 -13.60
N ASN A 127 -9.51 -26.26 -13.12
CA ASN A 127 -9.23 -26.39 -11.68
C ASN A 127 -8.48 -25.16 -11.14
N TYR A 128 -7.39 -24.75 -11.81
CA TYR A 128 -6.62 -23.58 -11.41
C TYR A 128 -7.47 -22.31 -11.38
N ASN A 129 -8.24 -22.07 -12.43
CA ASN A 129 -9.15 -20.93 -12.51
C ASN A 129 -10.24 -21.00 -11.44
N GLN A 130 -10.72 -22.19 -11.09
CA GLN A 130 -11.80 -22.35 -10.12
C GLN A 130 -11.30 -22.28 -8.67
N VAL A 131 -10.26 -23.02 -8.34
CA VAL A 131 -9.77 -23.16 -6.96
C VAL A 131 -8.98 -21.93 -6.52
N LEU A 132 -8.10 -21.42 -7.40
CA LEU A 132 -7.25 -20.29 -7.05
C LEU A 132 -7.95 -18.93 -7.17
N SER A 133 -9.16 -18.85 -7.81
CA SER A 133 -9.92 -17.61 -7.90
C SER A 133 -10.99 -17.42 -6.82
N LYS A 134 -11.39 -18.48 -6.11
CA LYS A 134 -12.57 -18.49 -5.21
C LYS A 134 -12.24 -18.23 -3.74
N ILE A 135 -11.05 -17.80 -3.41
CA ILE A 135 -10.67 -17.65 -2.00
C ILE A 135 -11.45 -16.49 -1.38
N PRO A 136 -12.34 -16.76 -0.39
CA PRO A 136 -13.11 -15.70 0.24
C PRO A 136 -12.19 -14.71 0.94
N ALA A 137 -12.43 -13.42 0.70
CA ALA A 137 -11.73 -12.33 1.37
C ALA A 137 -12.13 -12.28 2.86
N ASN A 138 -11.53 -13.11 3.70
CA ASN A 138 -11.67 -13.05 5.16
C ASN A 138 -10.71 -12.06 5.80
N VAL A 139 -10.23 -11.07 5.05
CA VAL A 139 -9.36 -10.01 5.59
C VAL A 139 -10.24 -8.83 6.00
N ARG A 140 -10.38 -8.60 7.31
CA ARG A 140 -10.93 -7.36 7.86
C ARG A 140 -10.10 -6.17 7.35
N GLY A 141 -10.66 -5.41 6.42
CA GLY A 141 -10.05 -4.16 5.92
C GLY A 141 -9.96 -3.99 4.41
N SER A 142 -10.25 -5.00 3.59
CA SER A 142 -10.41 -4.84 2.14
C SER A 142 -11.87 -5.02 1.75
N SER A 143 -12.39 -4.11 0.95
CA SER A 143 -13.72 -4.19 0.35
C SER A 143 -13.88 -5.52 -0.40
N GLY A 144 -14.65 -6.40 0.17
CA GLY A 144 -15.28 -7.66 -0.21
C GLY A 144 -15.17 -8.28 -1.61
N THR A 145 -14.12 -8.07 -2.37
CA THR A 145 -13.89 -8.77 -3.64
C THR A 145 -12.97 -9.96 -3.44
N ALA A 146 -13.47 -11.14 -3.80
CA ALA A 146 -12.70 -12.39 -3.81
C ALA A 146 -11.45 -12.21 -4.67
N THR A 147 -10.28 -12.28 -4.04
CA THR A 147 -9.01 -12.02 -4.72
C THR A 147 -8.39 -13.34 -5.19
N SER A 148 -8.27 -13.60 -6.54
CA SER A 148 -7.66 -14.81 -7.10
C SER A 148 -6.18 -14.95 -6.72
N LEU A 149 -5.62 -16.09 -6.44
CA LEU A 149 -4.18 -16.29 -6.28
C LEU A 149 -3.42 -16.16 -7.61
N LEU A 150 -4.04 -16.54 -8.73
CA LEU A 150 -3.38 -16.43 -10.02
C LEU A 150 -3.36 -14.98 -10.51
N PRO A 151 -2.24 -14.49 -11.07
CA PRO A 151 -2.12 -13.18 -11.67
C PRO A 151 -2.85 -13.07 -13.03
N ALA A 152 -3.28 -14.20 -13.58
CA ALA A 152 -3.98 -14.28 -14.86
C ALA A 152 -4.94 -15.47 -14.90
N LYS A 153 -5.99 -15.37 -15.70
CA LYS A 153 -6.90 -16.49 -16.00
C LYS A 153 -6.31 -17.33 -17.14
N LEU A 154 -6.20 -18.63 -16.91
CA LEU A 154 -5.77 -19.58 -17.94
C LEU A 154 -6.91 -19.82 -18.94
N ILE A 155 -6.62 -19.77 -20.24
CA ILE A 155 -7.63 -19.90 -21.30
C ILE A 155 -7.50 -21.28 -21.97
N GLU A 156 -6.47 -21.46 -22.78
CA GLU A 156 -6.26 -22.66 -23.58
C GLU A 156 -4.77 -22.96 -23.76
N LYS A 157 -4.46 -24.18 -24.12
CA LYS A 157 -3.09 -24.56 -24.49
C LYS A 157 -2.87 -24.20 -25.96
N VAL A 158 -1.80 -23.50 -26.23
CA VAL A 158 -1.31 -23.14 -27.56
C VAL A 158 -0.09 -23.98 -27.89
N GLY A 159 0.01 -24.44 -29.14
CA GLY A 159 1.14 -25.23 -29.64
C GLY A 159 1.01 -26.74 -29.37
N ASP A 160 1.96 -27.50 -29.92
CA ASP A 160 2.05 -28.95 -29.77
C ASP A 160 3.50 -29.39 -29.50
N ALA A 161 3.78 -29.71 -28.25
CA ALA A 161 5.08 -30.15 -27.79
C ALA A 161 5.55 -31.48 -28.44
N LYS A 162 4.64 -32.32 -28.97
CA LYS A 162 4.98 -33.57 -29.63
C LYS A 162 5.43 -33.37 -31.08
N ARG A 163 4.77 -32.47 -31.81
CA ARG A 163 5.07 -32.23 -33.24
C ARG A 163 6.25 -31.27 -33.41
N LYS A 164 6.41 -30.28 -32.53
CA LYS A 164 7.50 -29.28 -32.57
C LYS A 164 7.64 -28.53 -33.91
N GLU A 165 6.54 -28.45 -34.66
CA GLU A 165 6.50 -27.79 -35.98
C GLU A 165 6.49 -26.26 -35.84
N THR A 166 5.84 -25.77 -34.76
CA THR A 166 5.76 -24.35 -34.44
C THR A 166 6.49 -24.10 -33.14
N SER A 167 7.31 -23.07 -33.11
CA SER A 167 7.97 -22.59 -31.90
C SER A 167 7.68 -21.12 -31.67
N PHE A 168 7.63 -20.75 -30.41
CA PHE A 168 7.47 -19.41 -29.92
C PHE A 168 8.73 -19.03 -29.16
N GLU A 169 9.35 -17.95 -29.52
CA GLU A 169 10.56 -17.42 -28.86
C GLU A 169 10.14 -16.46 -27.77
N PHE A 170 11.04 -16.20 -26.80
CA PHE A 170 10.79 -15.18 -25.81
C PHE A 170 11.05 -13.79 -26.37
N ASP A 171 10.17 -12.85 -26.02
CA ASP A 171 10.28 -11.42 -26.33
C ASP A 171 10.29 -10.62 -25.01
N PRO A 172 11.47 -10.20 -24.56
CA PRO A 172 11.61 -9.41 -23.33
C PRO A 172 11.23 -7.92 -23.49
N GLY A 173 10.84 -7.49 -24.70
CA GLY A 173 10.49 -6.11 -25.00
C GLY A 173 11.66 -5.15 -24.74
N ASP A 174 11.44 -4.16 -23.89
CA ASP A 174 12.43 -3.13 -23.53
C ASP A 174 13.32 -3.51 -22.33
N TYR A 175 13.18 -4.73 -21.80
CA TYR A 175 13.86 -5.22 -20.58
C TYR A 175 13.60 -4.38 -19.32
N SER A 176 12.51 -3.63 -19.27
CA SER A 176 12.20 -2.75 -18.13
C SER A 176 11.87 -3.51 -16.85
N HIS A 177 11.33 -4.72 -16.97
CA HIS A 177 10.94 -5.51 -15.81
C HIS A 177 12.18 -6.09 -15.08
N PRO A 178 12.23 -6.01 -13.71
CA PRO A 178 13.39 -6.48 -12.94
C PRO A 178 13.84 -7.91 -13.22
N ILE A 179 12.92 -8.83 -13.48
CA ILE A 179 13.23 -10.26 -13.79
C ILE A 179 14.06 -10.39 -15.07
N VAL A 180 13.82 -9.57 -16.09
CA VAL A 180 14.49 -9.66 -17.40
C VAL A 180 15.58 -8.62 -17.60
N ARG A 181 15.62 -7.57 -16.76
CA ARG A 181 16.63 -6.50 -16.83
C ARG A 181 18.08 -6.98 -16.91
N PRO A 182 18.54 -8.02 -16.17
CA PRO A 182 19.92 -8.53 -16.25
C PRO A 182 20.32 -9.05 -17.63
N PHE A 183 19.37 -9.33 -18.51
CA PHE A 183 19.61 -9.80 -19.87
C PHE A 183 19.81 -8.64 -20.86
N GLN A 184 19.50 -7.40 -20.49
CA GLN A 184 19.63 -6.22 -21.33
C GLN A 184 21.09 -6.03 -21.75
N GLY A 185 21.31 -5.90 -23.07
CA GLY A 185 22.66 -5.73 -23.62
C GLY A 185 23.51 -7.00 -23.61
N ASN A 186 22.99 -8.15 -23.27
CA ASN A 186 23.68 -9.43 -23.22
C ASN A 186 22.98 -10.51 -24.09
N PRO A 187 23.01 -10.40 -25.42
CA PRO A 187 22.40 -11.37 -26.33
C PRO A 187 22.97 -12.78 -26.18
N GLY A 188 24.22 -12.91 -25.69
CA GLY A 188 24.84 -14.19 -25.39
C GLY A 188 24.18 -14.97 -24.26
N ALA A 189 23.33 -14.34 -23.45
CA ALA A 189 22.56 -15.01 -22.43
C ALA A 189 21.42 -15.89 -23.00
N GLY A 190 21.10 -15.78 -24.28
CA GLY A 190 20.26 -16.72 -25.03
C GLY A 190 18.78 -16.74 -24.66
N LEU A 191 18.26 -15.69 -24.00
CA LEU A 191 16.86 -15.63 -23.63
C LEU A 191 15.95 -15.68 -24.86
N GLU A 192 16.21 -14.85 -25.85
CA GLU A 192 15.46 -14.76 -27.11
C GLU A 192 15.63 -15.98 -28.02
N LEU A 193 16.68 -16.79 -27.79
CA LEU A 193 16.95 -18.02 -28.56
C LEU A 193 16.18 -19.23 -28.03
N THR A 194 15.49 -19.10 -26.92
CA THR A 194 14.72 -20.16 -26.30
C THR A 194 13.46 -20.46 -27.10
N LYS A 195 13.35 -21.68 -27.62
CA LYS A 195 12.16 -22.13 -28.36
C LYS A 195 11.18 -22.81 -27.43
N THR A 196 9.97 -22.31 -27.39
CA THR A 196 8.83 -22.90 -26.69
C THR A 196 7.86 -23.51 -27.70
N PHE A 197 7.47 -24.76 -27.50
CA PHE A 197 6.59 -25.51 -28.39
C PHE A 197 5.14 -25.56 -27.91
N ALA A 198 4.93 -25.36 -26.62
CA ALA A 198 3.59 -25.25 -26.03
C ALA A 198 3.59 -24.34 -24.80
N TYR A 199 2.49 -23.64 -24.61
CA TYR A 199 2.25 -22.80 -23.44
C TYR A 199 0.74 -22.66 -23.21
N PHE A 200 0.33 -22.17 -22.04
CA PHE A 200 -1.06 -21.77 -21.80
C PHE A 200 -1.24 -20.29 -22.10
N LYS A 201 -2.19 -19.97 -22.97
CA LYS A 201 -2.65 -18.61 -23.17
C LYS A 201 -3.31 -18.11 -21.88
N ALA A 202 -2.94 -16.94 -21.44
CA ALA A 202 -3.38 -16.37 -20.19
C ALA A 202 -3.88 -14.94 -20.37
N GLN A 203 -5.01 -14.62 -19.76
CA GLN A 203 -5.58 -13.28 -19.71
C GLN A 203 -5.18 -12.64 -18.38
N VAL A 204 -4.36 -11.61 -18.47
CA VAL A 204 -3.85 -10.87 -17.30
C VAL A 204 -5.00 -10.14 -16.61
N SER A 205 -4.99 -10.11 -15.29
CA SER A 205 -5.97 -9.39 -14.49
C SER A 205 -5.47 -7.98 -14.19
N ASP A 206 -6.13 -6.97 -14.77
CA ASP A 206 -5.78 -5.55 -14.56
C ASP A 206 -6.10 -5.06 -13.13
N GLU A 207 -7.00 -5.77 -12.43
CA GLU A 207 -7.52 -5.34 -11.12
C GLU A 207 -6.49 -5.37 -9.98
N ARG A 208 -5.27 -5.90 -10.21
CA ARG A 208 -4.32 -6.24 -9.14
C ARG A 208 -2.94 -5.64 -9.26
N GLY A 209 -2.68 -4.82 -10.24
CA GLY A 209 -1.31 -4.44 -10.56
C GLY A 209 -0.49 -5.63 -11.05
N ALA A 210 -1.13 -6.60 -11.71
CA ALA A 210 -0.43 -7.68 -12.38
C ALA A 210 0.38 -7.10 -13.54
N SER A 211 1.63 -7.54 -13.67
CA SER A 211 2.52 -7.11 -14.75
C SER A 211 3.09 -8.30 -15.51
N VAL A 212 3.36 -8.08 -16.79
CA VAL A 212 3.97 -9.08 -17.66
C VAL A 212 5.46 -8.84 -17.72
N ALA A 213 6.23 -9.77 -17.14
CA ALA A 213 7.68 -9.69 -17.09
C ALA A 213 8.34 -10.16 -18.41
N LEU A 214 7.71 -11.13 -19.10
CA LEU A 214 8.22 -11.72 -20.33
C LEU A 214 7.05 -12.13 -21.21
N ARG A 215 7.16 -11.94 -22.51
CA ARG A 215 6.20 -12.38 -23.51
C ARG A 215 6.79 -13.43 -24.44
N PHE A 216 5.93 -14.07 -25.20
CA PHE A 216 6.32 -14.81 -26.39
C PHE A 216 6.26 -13.90 -27.62
N SER A 217 6.93 -14.30 -28.69
CA SER A 217 6.85 -13.65 -30.01
C SER A 217 5.44 -13.56 -30.59
N SER A 218 4.51 -14.39 -30.08
CA SER A 218 3.08 -14.27 -30.37
C SER A 218 2.37 -13.09 -29.69
N GLY A 219 3.04 -12.39 -28.76
CA GLY A 219 2.48 -11.36 -27.91
C GLY A 219 1.82 -11.89 -26.64
N ASP A 220 1.57 -13.20 -26.52
CA ASP A 220 1.01 -13.79 -25.31
C ASP A 220 2.01 -13.75 -24.13
N PRO A 221 1.55 -13.65 -22.89
CA PRO A 221 2.44 -13.58 -21.74
C PRO A 221 3.09 -14.91 -21.42
N ALA A 222 4.42 -14.91 -21.24
CA ALA A 222 5.22 -16.05 -20.81
C ALA A 222 5.45 -16.08 -19.29
N ILE A 223 5.72 -14.92 -18.70
CA ILE A 223 5.87 -14.75 -17.25
C ILE A 223 5.04 -13.56 -16.82
N ILE A 224 4.13 -13.80 -15.86
CA ILE A 224 3.25 -12.80 -15.29
C ILE A 224 3.49 -12.78 -13.79
N GLU A 225 3.51 -11.61 -13.18
CA GLU A 225 3.61 -11.47 -11.74
C GLU A 225 2.50 -10.59 -11.19
N ALA A 226 2.17 -10.78 -9.92
CA ALA A 226 1.29 -9.88 -9.17
C ALA A 226 1.64 -9.90 -7.68
N PRO A 227 1.48 -8.78 -6.98
CA PRO A 227 1.51 -8.78 -5.53
C PRO A 227 0.28 -9.52 -4.98
N PHE A 228 0.46 -10.22 -3.85
CA PHE A 228 -0.62 -10.85 -3.12
C PHE A 228 -0.36 -10.74 -1.62
N GLY A 229 -1.17 -9.96 -0.94
CA GLY A 229 -0.89 -9.62 0.45
C GLY A 229 0.49 -8.96 0.57
N ARG A 230 1.36 -9.56 1.37
CA ARG A 230 2.76 -9.13 1.51
C ARG A 230 3.73 -9.91 0.62
N GLY A 231 3.25 -11.00 0.03
CA GLY A 231 4.02 -11.84 -0.86
C GLY A 231 3.82 -11.50 -2.32
N ARG A 232 4.31 -12.37 -3.16
CA ARG A 232 4.25 -12.23 -4.61
C ARG A 232 3.96 -13.55 -5.28
N VAL A 233 3.11 -13.50 -6.29
CA VAL A 233 2.81 -14.65 -7.13
C VAL A 233 3.41 -14.42 -8.51
N ILE A 234 4.07 -15.44 -9.03
CA ILE A 234 4.61 -15.48 -10.39
C ILE A 234 3.99 -16.67 -11.11
N LEU A 235 3.58 -16.47 -12.33
CA LEU A 235 3.01 -17.50 -13.21
C LEU A 235 3.89 -17.62 -14.44
N ILE A 236 4.48 -18.79 -14.65
CA ILE A 236 5.19 -19.19 -15.86
C ILE A 236 4.23 -20.04 -16.68
N THR A 237 3.82 -19.56 -17.85
CA THR A 237 2.76 -20.16 -18.65
C THR A 237 3.21 -21.37 -19.46
N THR A 238 4.50 -21.70 -19.44
CA THR A 238 5.10 -22.89 -20.06
C THR A 238 5.76 -23.78 -19.02
N SER A 239 6.33 -24.92 -19.43
CA SER A 239 7.05 -25.81 -18.54
C SER A 239 8.52 -25.39 -18.37
N VAL A 240 9.08 -25.68 -17.20
CA VAL A 240 10.51 -25.52 -16.90
C VAL A 240 11.30 -26.79 -17.12
N ASP A 241 10.68 -27.82 -17.67
CA ASP A 241 11.29 -29.07 -18.14
C ASP A 241 11.58 -29.06 -19.65
N ARG A 242 12.07 -30.17 -20.17
CA ARG A 242 12.44 -30.33 -21.61
C ARG A 242 11.27 -30.63 -22.53
N GLU A 243 10.05 -30.78 -22.02
CA GLU A 243 8.96 -31.27 -22.85
C GLU A 243 8.39 -30.17 -23.75
N TRP A 244 8.15 -29.00 -23.18
CA TRP A 244 7.49 -27.90 -23.88
C TRP A 244 8.45 -26.86 -24.45
N SER A 245 9.73 -26.91 -24.04
CA SER A 245 10.70 -25.92 -24.51
C SER A 245 12.11 -26.47 -24.60
N THR A 246 12.97 -25.73 -25.29
CA THR A 246 14.42 -25.96 -25.25
C THR A 246 15.09 -25.31 -24.04
N TRP A 247 14.34 -24.61 -23.22
CA TRP A 247 14.82 -23.80 -22.12
C TRP A 247 15.65 -24.59 -21.10
N ALA A 248 15.12 -25.74 -20.72
CA ALA A 248 15.82 -26.65 -19.81
C ALA A 248 17.14 -27.23 -20.38
N VAL A 249 17.24 -27.36 -21.69
CA VAL A 249 18.43 -27.93 -22.37
C VAL A 249 19.48 -26.88 -22.64
N TRP A 250 19.08 -25.66 -22.97
CA TRP A 250 19.98 -24.52 -23.22
C TRP A 250 20.09 -23.66 -21.94
N GLY A 251 20.71 -24.21 -20.91
CA GLY A 251 20.75 -23.63 -19.55
C GLY A 251 21.28 -22.19 -19.40
N HIS A 252 21.74 -21.58 -20.48
CA HIS A 252 22.30 -20.21 -20.43
C HIS A 252 21.30 -19.16 -19.94
N SER A 253 20.02 -19.25 -20.33
CA SER A 253 18.98 -18.33 -19.86
C SER A 253 18.22 -18.86 -18.67
N LEU A 254 18.03 -20.18 -18.53
CA LEU A 254 17.26 -20.77 -17.43
C LEU A 254 17.88 -20.46 -16.07
N ILE A 255 19.18 -20.68 -15.92
CA ILE A 255 19.89 -20.48 -14.64
C ILE A 255 19.71 -19.04 -14.13
N PRO A 256 20.17 -18.01 -14.87
CA PRO A 256 20.06 -16.64 -14.37
C PRO A 256 18.61 -16.22 -14.20
N LEU A 257 17.69 -16.62 -15.09
CA LEU A 257 16.30 -16.21 -15.00
C LEU A 257 15.59 -16.83 -13.77
N MET A 258 15.86 -18.08 -13.43
CA MET A 258 15.29 -18.70 -12.22
C MET A 258 15.85 -18.06 -10.95
N HIS A 259 17.11 -17.65 -10.93
CA HIS A 259 17.67 -16.90 -9.82
C HIS A 259 16.99 -15.52 -9.68
N GLU A 260 16.78 -14.79 -10.79
CA GLU A 260 16.09 -13.51 -10.76
C GLU A 260 14.62 -13.66 -10.33
N ILE A 261 13.93 -14.72 -10.76
CA ILE A 261 12.58 -15.03 -10.31
C ILE A 261 12.55 -15.27 -8.80
N VAL A 262 13.48 -16.04 -8.24
CA VAL A 262 13.55 -16.26 -6.78
C VAL A 262 13.82 -14.94 -6.08
N ASN A 263 14.84 -14.18 -6.48
CA ASN A 263 15.19 -12.88 -5.90
C ASN A 263 14.00 -11.91 -5.91
N PHE A 264 13.30 -11.86 -7.03
CA PHE A 264 12.14 -11.00 -7.20
C PHE A 264 10.95 -11.46 -6.36
N ALA A 265 10.69 -12.77 -6.29
CA ALA A 265 9.61 -13.35 -5.48
C ALA A 265 9.76 -13.04 -3.98
N VAL A 266 11.02 -12.98 -3.49
CA VAL A 266 11.29 -12.73 -2.07
C VAL A 266 11.56 -11.26 -1.73
N SER A 267 11.66 -10.38 -2.74
CA SER A 267 12.08 -8.98 -2.56
C SER A 267 11.14 -8.17 -1.66
N ASN A 268 9.85 -8.43 -1.70
CA ASN A 268 8.85 -7.72 -0.89
C ASN A 268 9.03 -7.91 0.62
N ARG A 269 9.65 -9.02 1.05
CA ARG A 269 9.97 -9.24 2.48
C ARG A 269 10.96 -8.21 3.05
N TRP A 270 11.67 -7.48 2.18
CA TRP A 270 12.72 -6.55 2.59
C TRP A 270 12.27 -5.09 2.57
N SER A 271 11.28 -4.75 1.74
CA SER A 271 10.73 -3.39 1.64
C SER A 271 10.05 -2.91 2.92
N ASP A 272 9.53 -3.83 3.74
CA ASP A 272 8.85 -3.52 5.00
C ASP A 272 9.81 -3.00 6.10
N ARG A 273 11.12 -2.92 5.83
CA ARG A 273 12.13 -2.46 6.80
C ARG A 273 12.59 -1.03 6.59
N ASP A 274 12.21 -0.40 5.48
CA ASP A 274 12.43 1.01 5.19
C ASP A 274 11.09 1.76 5.32
N ILE A 275 10.90 2.47 6.41
CA ILE A 275 9.66 3.15 6.76
C ILE A 275 9.91 4.63 7.00
N LEU A 276 8.86 5.42 6.93
CA LEU A 276 8.91 6.86 7.19
C LEU A 276 8.55 7.18 8.65
N VAL A 277 9.07 8.29 9.15
CA VAL A 277 8.64 8.85 10.44
C VAL A 277 7.12 9.07 10.40
N GLY A 278 6.45 8.72 11.48
CA GLY A 278 4.99 8.72 11.59
C GLY A 278 4.33 7.39 11.27
N GLN A 279 5.04 6.44 10.63
CA GLN A 279 4.55 5.09 10.41
C GLN A 279 4.90 4.16 11.57
N SER A 280 4.06 3.15 11.79
CA SER A 280 4.32 2.09 12.78
C SER A 280 5.24 1.02 12.21
N ILE A 281 6.13 0.51 13.04
CA ILE A 281 6.95 -0.67 12.73
C ILE A 281 6.09 -1.92 12.92
N ILE A 282 6.01 -2.76 11.89
CA ILE A 282 5.28 -4.02 11.92
C ILE A 282 6.28 -5.15 11.74
N SER A 283 6.35 -6.06 12.72
CA SER A 283 7.12 -7.31 12.59
C SER A 283 6.17 -8.49 12.53
N HIS A 284 6.34 -9.33 11.51
CA HIS A 284 5.50 -10.50 11.28
C HIS A 284 6.18 -11.76 11.83
N LEU A 285 5.38 -12.54 12.54
CA LEU A 285 5.85 -13.68 13.29
C LEU A 285 5.37 -14.99 12.65
N PRO A 286 6.21 -16.03 12.60
CA PRO A 286 5.78 -17.37 12.16
C PRO A 286 4.89 -18.06 13.20
N VAL A 287 4.82 -17.54 14.40
CA VAL A 287 4.03 -18.02 15.54
C VAL A 287 3.02 -16.97 15.97
N ARG A 288 2.13 -17.31 16.90
CA ARG A 288 1.17 -16.32 17.43
C ARG A 288 1.90 -15.20 18.16
N ALA A 289 1.47 -13.97 17.93
CA ALA A 289 2.07 -12.79 18.54
C ALA A 289 1.97 -12.80 20.08
N SER A 290 0.91 -13.43 20.63
CA SER A 290 0.72 -13.61 22.07
C SER A 290 1.81 -14.46 22.73
N ASP A 291 2.50 -15.31 21.97
CA ASP A 291 3.46 -16.28 22.46
C ASP A 291 4.90 -15.74 22.40
N VAL A 292 5.07 -14.48 21.97
CA VAL A 292 6.39 -13.86 21.79
C VAL A 292 6.47 -12.56 22.56
N ALA A 293 7.43 -12.46 23.46
CA ALA A 293 7.78 -11.19 24.09
C ALA A 293 8.53 -10.31 23.07
N ALA A 294 7.96 -9.19 22.69
CA ALA A 294 8.56 -8.25 21.74
C ALA A 294 8.92 -6.93 22.42
N VAL A 295 10.10 -6.40 22.11
CA VAL A 295 10.56 -5.09 22.59
C VAL A 295 11.15 -4.32 21.42
N LEU A 296 10.68 -3.11 21.19
CA LEU A 296 11.24 -2.18 20.20
C LEU A 296 12.22 -1.22 20.91
N GLN A 297 13.47 -1.25 20.51
CA GLN A 297 14.49 -0.30 20.93
C GLN A 297 14.58 0.84 19.91
N THR A 298 14.44 2.07 20.38
CA THR A 298 14.55 3.29 19.57
C THR A 298 16.01 3.73 19.37
N PRO A 299 16.31 4.61 18.44
CA PRO A 299 17.66 5.13 18.23
C PRO A 299 18.29 5.81 19.47
N ASN A 300 17.47 6.31 20.38
CA ASN A 300 17.92 6.96 21.62
C ASN A 300 18.15 5.97 22.77
N GLY A 301 17.87 4.69 22.59
CA GLY A 301 17.97 3.67 23.63
C GLY A 301 16.69 3.46 24.45
N ASP A 302 15.63 4.21 24.18
CA ASP A 302 14.32 3.97 24.81
C ASP A 302 13.74 2.64 24.32
N SER A 303 12.98 1.97 25.19
CA SER A 303 12.33 0.70 24.87
C SER A 303 10.81 0.86 24.91
N GLN A 304 10.14 0.35 23.90
CA GLN A 304 8.68 0.33 23.78
C GLN A 304 8.21 -1.13 23.69
N ALA A 305 7.04 -1.43 24.21
CA ALA A 305 6.40 -2.73 24.08
C ALA A 305 5.39 -2.69 22.91
N PRO A 306 5.71 -3.33 21.77
CA PRO A 306 4.75 -3.45 20.67
C PRO A 306 3.53 -4.27 21.10
N VAL A 307 2.38 -3.99 20.47
CA VAL A 307 1.15 -4.73 20.72
C VAL A 307 0.91 -5.77 19.62
N ALA A 308 0.20 -6.85 19.97
CA ALA A 308 -0.23 -7.82 18.98
C ALA A 308 -1.24 -7.20 18.01
N ALA A 309 -1.04 -7.40 16.72
CA ALA A 309 -1.97 -6.96 15.69
C ALA A 309 -3.25 -7.82 15.67
N GLY A 310 -4.29 -7.31 15.03
CA GLY A 310 -5.57 -8.00 14.89
C GLY A 310 -5.51 -9.31 14.08
N ASP A 311 -4.43 -9.55 13.32
CA ASP A 311 -4.15 -10.79 12.59
C ASP A 311 -3.63 -11.92 13.51
N GLY A 312 -3.28 -11.58 14.76
CA GLY A 312 -2.72 -12.50 15.77
C GLY A 312 -1.33 -13.05 15.42
N ARG A 313 -0.70 -12.59 14.33
CA ARG A 313 0.61 -13.02 13.85
C ARG A 313 1.60 -11.89 13.60
N SER A 314 1.24 -10.67 13.94
CA SER A 314 2.11 -9.52 13.83
C SER A 314 2.19 -8.76 15.13
N VAL A 315 3.30 -8.10 15.37
CA VAL A 315 3.44 -7.10 16.44
C VAL A 315 3.61 -5.73 15.79
N ILE A 316 2.92 -4.75 16.33
CA ILE A 316 2.87 -3.37 15.82
C ILE A 316 3.34 -2.42 16.91
N SER A 317 4.28 -1.52 16.58
CA SER A 317 4.67 -0.42 17.46
C SER A 317 3.68 0.73 17.39
N GLU A 318 3.79 1.65 18.35
CA GLU A 318 3.27 2.99 18.16
C GLU A 318 3.93 3.66 16.92
N PRO A 319 3.29 4.68 16.33
CA PRO A 319 3.89 5.44 15.24
C PRO A 319 5.27 5.99 15.63
N THR A 320 6.23 5.85 14.73
CA THR A 320 7.61 6.31 14.99
C THR A 320 7.66 7.84 15.01
N THR A 321 8.42 8.40 15.95
CA THR A 321 8.56 9.86 16.10
C THR A 321 9.92 10.38 15.67
N ARG A 322 10.89 9.50 15.38
CA ARG A 322 12.27 9.88 15.06
C ARG A 322 12.86 9.01 13.97
N ALA A 323 13.61 9.63 13.08
CA ALA A 323 14.44 8.94 12.11
C ALA A 323 15.62 8.25 12.80
N GLY A 324 16.02 7.08 12.27
CA GLY A 324 17.14 6.30 12.80
C GLY A 324 16.93 4.81 12.68
N PHE A 325 17.88 4.03 13.20
CA PHE A 325 17.75 2.59 13.26
C PHE A 325 16.98 2.17 14.51
N HIS A 326 15.89 1.48 14.30
CA HIS A 326 15.10 0.85 15.36
C HIS A 326 15.36 -0.66 15.37
N LYS A 327 15.40 -1.27 16.55
CA LYS A 327 15.65 -2.71 16.70
C LYS A 327 14.48 -3.37 17.40
N MET A 328 13.78 -4.24 16.69
CA MET A 328 12.79 -5.13 17.28
C MET A 328 13.48 -6.36 17.82
N VAL A 329 13.39 -6.58 19.11
CA VAL A 329 13.90 -7.78 19.79
C VAL A 329 12.74 -8.71 20.06
N LEU A 330 12.79 -9.90 19.49
CA LEU A 330 11.79 -10.96 19.65
C LEU A 330 12.33 -12.04 20.57
N GLY A 331 11.71 -12.20 21.71
CA GLY A 331 12.07 -13.21 22.71
C GLY A 331 11.75 -14.64 22.28
N PRO A 332 11.89 -15.63 23.19
CA PRO A 332 11.50 -17.00 22.91
C PRO A 332 10.04 -17.09 22.44
N PRO A 333 9.70 -18.03 21.53
CA PRO A 333 10.53 -19.09 20.99
C PRO A 333 11.42 -18.63 19.80
N LEU A 334 11.35 -17.38 19.36
CA LEU A 334 12.04 -16.89 18.15
C LEU A 334 13.51 -16.53 18.44
N GLY A 335 13.80 -15.88 19.57
CA GLY A 335 15.16 -15.56 20.01
C GLY A 335 15.99 -14.75 19.00
N ARG A 336 15.34 -13.85 18.22
CA ARG A 336 16.00 -13.06 17.15
C ARG A 336 15.73 -11.58 17.29
N SER A 337 16.50 -10.78 16.59
CA SER A 337 16.23 -9.34 16.47
C SER A 337 16.16 -8.93 15.01
N GLU A 338 15.38 -7.87 14.74
CA GLU A 338 15.14 -7.31 13.42
C GLU A 338 15.40 -5.80 13.45
N TRP A 339 16.17 -5.30 12.47
CA TRP A 339 16.43 -3.89 12.33
C TRP A 339 15.48 -3.26 11.33
N PHE A 340 15.04 -2.04 11.64
CA PHE A 340 14.21 -1.19 10.78
C PHE A 340 14.89 0.16 10.61
N ALA A 341 14.88 0.66 9.39
CA ALA A 341 15.37 1.99 9.06
C ALA A 341 14.18 2.95 8.95
N VAL A 342 14.11 3.90 9.85
CA VAL A 342 13.11 4.95 9.84
C VAL A 342 13.74 6.21 9.26
N ASN A 343 13.19 6.70 8.15
CA ASN A 343 13.67 7.87 7.42
C ASN A 343 12.64 8.99 7.44
N VAL A 344 13.09 10.23 7.24
CA VAL A 344 12.18 11.34 6.97
C VAL A 344 11.65 11.27 5.54
N ASP A 345 10.46 11.83 5.31
CA ASP A 345 9.94 12.00 3.97
C ASP A 345 10.74 13.08 3.24
N THR A 346 11.37 12.72 2.13
CA THR A 346 12.17 13.64 1.33
C THR A 346 11.34 14.53 0.41
N GLN A 347 10.03 14.31 0.32
CA GLN A 347 9.16 15.21 -0.45
C GLN A 347 9.10 16.62 0.16
N GLU A 348 9.29 16.74 1.48
CA GLU A 348 9.35 18.01 2.18
C GLU A 348 10.76 18.65 2.16
N SER A 349 11.75 17.98 1.58
CA SER A 349 13.13 18.48 1.48
C SER A 349 13.33 19.47 0.34
N ASP A 350 12.36 19.64 -0.54
CA ASP A 350 12.39 20.65 -1.56
C ASP A 350 12.09 22.03 -0.94
N LEU A 351 13.15 22.75 -0.62
CA LEU A 351 13.09 24.09 -0.08
C LEU A 351 12.84 25.17 -1.15
N ALA A 352 12.52 24.79 -2.39
CA ALA A 352 12.15 25.73 -3.42
C ALA A 352 10.91 26.51 -2.97
N SER A 353 11.06 27.83 -2.77
CA SER A 353 9.93 28.68 -2.44
C SER A 353 9.02 28.82 -3.65
N LEU A 354 7.72 28.66 -3.44
CA LEU A 354 6.71 28.91 -4.46
C LEU A 354 6.75 30.37 -4.86
N ARG A 355 6.88 30.65 -6.15
CA ARG A 355 6.83 32.01 -6.68
C ARG A 355 5.40 32.54 -6.59
N GLN A 356 5.26 33.86 -6.49
CA GLN A 356 3.94 34.49 -6.43
C GLN A 356 3.04 34.14 -7.61
N ASP A 357 3.64 33.99 -8.80
CA ASP A 357 2.90 33.65 -10.02
C ASP A 357 2.38 32.20 -9.98
N ASP A 358 3.17 31.26 -9.46
CA ASP A 358 2.78 29.84 -9.30
C ASP A 358 1.65 29.72 -8.26
N LEU A 359 1.74 30.49 -7.17
CA LEU A 359 0.65 30.57 -6.19
C LEU A 359 -0.67 31.07 -6.78
N ARG A 360 -0.60 32.11 -7.67
CA ARG A 360 -1.80 32.69 -8.30
C ARG A 360 -2.41 31.80 -9.37
N SER A 361 -1.58 31.13 -10.16
CA SER A 361 -2.05 30.34 -11.31
C SER A 361 -2.43 28.91 -10.95
N GLU A 362 -1.69 28.25 -10.05
CA GLU A 362 -1.82 26.82 -9.79
C GLU A 362 -2.45 26.49 -8.44
N VAL A 363 -2.10 27.23 -7.39
CA VAL A 363 -2.50 26.87 -6.02
C VAL A 363 -3.76 27.61 -5.56
N LEU A 364 -3.87 28.90 -5.87
CA LEU A 364 -4.97 29.77 -5.42
C LEU A 364 -5.61 30.54 -6.60
N PRO A 365 -6.08 29.84 -7.66
CA PRO A 365 -6.65 30.50 -8.81
C PRO A 365 -7.91 31.31 -8.42
N GLY A 366 -7.91 32.62 -8.73
CA GLY A 366 -9.06 33.48 -8.48
C GLY A 366 -9.16 34.05 -7.06
N ILE A 367 -8.18 33.77 -6.19
CA ILE A 367 -8.12 34.37 -4.85
C ILE A 367 -7.14 35.55 -4.87
N ASP A 368 -7.62 36.71 -4.40
CA ASP A 368 -6.75 37.88 -4.25
C ASP A 368 -6.05 37.80 -2.88
N PHE A 369 -4.70 37.72 -2.89
CA PHE A 369 -3.88 37.62 -1.70
C PHE A 369 -2.63 38.47 -1.80
N GLY A 370 -2.12 38.93 -0.63
CA GLY A 370 -0.85 39.61 -0.52
C GLY A 370 0.30 38.64 -0.30
N TYR A 371 1.34 38.72 -1.13
CA TYR A 371 2.54 37.90 -1.02
C TYR A 371 3.67 38.71 -0.36
N GLN A 372 4.28 38.16 0.68
CA GLN A 372 5.43 38.76 1.37
C GLN A 372 6.56 37.73 1.46
N THR A 373 7.77 38.17 1.11
CA THR A 373 8.99 37.34 1.15
C THR A 373 9.78 37.49 2.46
N GLU A 374 9.54 38.55 3.23
CA GLU A 374 10.25 38.82 4.48
C GLU A 374 9.25 38.86 5.63
N TRP A 375 9.58 38.14 6.71
CA TRP A 375 8.72 38.04 7.90
C TRP A 375 8.87 39.21 8.86
N GLU A 376 10.00 39.94 8.78
CA GLU A 376 10.36 40.95 9.79
C GLU A 376 9.57 42.27 9.72
N ASP A 377 8.93 42.57 8.60
CA ASP A 377 8.18 43.81 8.42
C ASP A 377 6.68 43.59 8.25
N THR A 378 6.04 42.93 9.18
CA THR A 378 4.60 42.98 9.28
C THR A 378 4.13 44.13 10.20
N PRO A 379 4.17 45.39 9.77
CA PRO A 379 3.38 46.38 10.43
C PRO A 379 1.96 46.17 9.92
N VAL A 380 1.11 45.53 10.76
CA VAL A 380 -0.32 45.87 10.83
C VAL A 380 -1.03 46.22 9.47
N ALA A 381 -0.51 45.77 8.35
CA ALA A 381 -1.25 45.78 7.08
C ALA A 381 -2.39 44.74 7.07
N ALA A 382 -2.46 43.89 8.10
CA ALA A 382 -3.58 43.00 8.40
C ALA A 382 -4.90 43.77 8.58
N GLU A 383 -4.87 45.07 8.86
CA GLU A 383 -6.09 45.86 8.99
C GLU A 383 -6.77 46.19 7.67
N LYS A 384 -6.02 46.18 6.55
CA LYS A 384 -6.60 46.45 5.20
C LYS A 384 -7.09 45.21 4.47
N THR A 385 -6.49 44.05 4.69
CA THR A 385 -6.88 42.78 3.99
C THR A 385 -8.05 42.05 4.69
N VAL A 386 -8.27 42.31 5.98
CA VAL A 386 -9.41 41.77 6.70
C VAL A 386 -10.75 42.45 6.33
N ARG A 387 -10.71 43.55 5.55
CA ARG A 387 -11.97 44.22 5.11
C ARG A 387 -12.83 43.44 4.12
N VAL A 388 -12.32 42.44 3.46
CA VAL A 388 -13.12 41.68 2.48
C VAL A 388 -13.96 40.58 3.13
N VAL A 389 -13.59 40.10 4.33
CA VAL A 389 -14.37 39.09 5.07
C VAL A 389 -15.41 39.71 6.01
N SER A 390 -15.37 41.04 6.24
CA SER A 390 -16.22 41.71 7.24
C SER A 390 -17.61 42.12 6.73
N THR A 391 -17.91 42.03 5.46
CA THR A 391 -19.26 42.38 4.92
C THR A 391 -20.34 41.36 5.27
N SER A 392 -19.99 40.13 5.66
CA SER A 392 -20.98 39.15 6.14
C SER A 392 -21.28 39.23 7.63
N SER A 393 -20.38 39.85 8.43
CA SER A 393 -20.56 39.94 9.89
C SER A 393 -21.57 41.00 10.32
N GLY A 394 -21.83 42.04 9.49
CA GLY A 394 -22.84 43.06 9.77
C GLY A 394 -24.25 42.51 9.65
N LEU A 395 -24.53 41.70 8.68
CA LEU A 395 -25.84 41.05 8.48
C LEU A 395 -26.12 40.01 9.57
N SER A 396 -25.14 39.20 9.95
CA SER A 396 -25.33 38.18 11.00
C SER A 396 -25.58 38.79 12.38
N ARG A 397 -24.92 39.90 12.73
CA ARG A 397 -25.19 40.64 13.98
C ARG A 397 -26.60 41.27 13.99
N SER A 398 -27.07 41.80 12.86
CA SER A 398 -28.39 42.35 12.73
C SER A 398 -29.48 41.28 12.83
N PHE A 399 -29.24 40.10 12.25
CA PHE A 399 -30.17 38.96 12.40
C PHE A 399 -30.16 38.38 13.82
N LEU A 400 -29.04 38.37 14.51
CA LEU A 400 -28.94 37.87 15.88
C LEU A 400 -29.61 38.83 16.85
N LEU A 401 -29.50 40.14 16.65
CA LEU A 401 -30.25 41.17 17.40
C LEU A 401 -31.76 41.09 17.15
N ALA A 402 -32.16 40.90 15.89
CA ALA A 402 -33.59 40.73 15.57
C ALA A 402 -34.19 39.47 16.19
N ALA A 403 -33.44 38.35 16.20
CA ALA A 403 -33.86 37.11 16.86
C ALA A 403 -33.97 37.27 18.40
N LEU A 404 -33.00 37.97 18.99
CA LEU A 404 -33.03 38.28 20.43
C LEU A 404 -34.22 39.17 20.79
N CYS A 405 -34.52 40.20 19.97
CA CYS A 405 -35.70 41.05 20.13
C CYS A 405 -37.02 40.26 20.02
N LEU A 406 -37.13 39.32 19.07
CA LEU A 406 -38.27 38.43 18.90
C LEU A 406 -38.48 37.53 20.13
N LEU A 407 -37.42 36.96 20.66
CA LEU A 407 -37.48 36.15 21.90
C LEU A 407 -37.91 36.97 23.11
N VAL A 408 -37.43 38.21 23.24
CA VAL A 408 -37.90 39.11 24.31
C VAL A 408 -39.38 39.46 24.15
N ILE A 409 -39.84 39.73 22.93
CA ILE A 409 -41.26 40.00 22.63
C ILE A 409 -42.13 38.78 22.95
N GLU A 410 -41.66 37.56 22.61
CA GLU A 410 -42.38 36.33 22.94
C GLU A 410 -42.50 36.13 24.45
N GLN A 411 -41.40 36.31 25.20
CA GLN A 411 -41.41 36.26 26.66
C GLN A 411 -42.38 37.32 27.27
N VAL A 412 -42.36 38.52 26.70
CA VAL A 412 -43.23 39.62 27.09
C VAL A 412 -44.68 39.32 26.82
N MET A 413 -45.02 38.66 25.72
CA MET A 413 -46.39 38.25 25.37
C MET A 413 -46.91 37.09 26.21
N ALA A 414 -46.02 36.25 26.76
CA ALA A 414 -46.40 35.12 27.62
C ALA A 414 -46.75 35.51 29.06
N TRP A 415 -46.37 36.71 29.51
CA TRP A 415 -46.63 37.20 30.86
C TRP A 415 -47.87 38.13 30.91
N ARG A 416 -48.73 37.97 31.91
CA ARG A 416 -49.87 38.88 32.18
C ARG A 416 -49.28 40.17 32.75
N PHE A 417 -49.31 41.26 31.98
CA PHE A 417 -48.74 42.56 32.39
C PHE A 417 -49.67 43.40 33.25
N THR A 418 -49.10 44.00 34.27
CA THR A 418 -49.68 45.15 34.97
C THR A 418 -49.26 46.46 34.23
N PRO A 419 -50.09 47.57 34.32
CA PRO A 419 -49.76 48.81 33.58
C PRO A 419 -48.40 49.38 33.85
N GLY A 420 -47.77 49.15 35.01
CA GLY A 420 -46.44 49.64 35.36
C GLY A 420 -45.26 48.93 34.62
N THR A 421 -45.44 47.68 34.32
CA THR A 421 -44.42 46.89 33.59
C THR A 421 -44.34 47.28 32.11
N ILE A 422 -45.48 47.69 31.52
CA ILE A 422 -45.55 48.15 30.13
C ILE A 422 -44.71 49.45 29.98
N LEU A 423 -44.79 50.37 30.94
CA LEU A 423 -44.05 51.63 30.95
C LEU A 423 -42.53 51.39 31.04
N LEU A 424 -42.10 50.46 31.89
CA LEU A 424 -40.69 50.11 32.04
C LEU A 424 -40.11 49.52 30.74
N PHE A 425 -40.84 48.64 30.08
CA PHE A 425 -40.43 48.08 28.82
C PHE A 425 -40.37 49.12 27.68
N ALA A 426 -41.28 50.06 27.63
CA ALA A 426 -41.28 51.17 26.67
C ALA A 426 -40.03 52.02 26.84
N VAL A 427 -39.62 52.32 28.06
CA VAL A 427 -38.42 53.11 28.37
C VAL A 427 -37.14 52.35 27.96
N ILE A 428 -37.05 51.04 28.25
CA ILE A 428 -35.90 50.22 27.86
C ILE A 428 -35.82 50.13 26.32
N LEU A 429 -36.92 49.94 25.62
CA LEU A 429 -37.02 49.85 24.18
C LEU A 429 -36.53 51.14 23.49
N ILE A 430 -36.95 52.30 24.02
CA ILE A 430 -36.50 53.61 23.55
C ILE A 430 -35.00 53.78 23.76
N ALA A 431 -34.44 53.40 24.91
CA ALA A 431 -33.03 53.48 25.20
C ALA A 431 -32.18 52.60 24.25
N VAL A 432 -32.64 51.36 23.96
CA VAL A 432 -31.97 50.45 23.03
C VAL A 432 -32.05 50.93 21.57
N THR A 433 -33.17 51.56 21.17
CA THR A 433 -33.27 52.13 19.82
C THR A 433 -32.36 53.34 19.63
N VAL A 434 -32.23 54.22 20.63
CA VAL A 434 -31.30 55.37 20.60
C VAL A 434 -29.85 54.89 20.56
N TRP A 435 -29.53 53.88 21.34
CA TRP A 435 -28.20 53.27 21.32
C TRP A 435 -27.86 52.60 19.96
N ALA A 436 -28.81 51.86 19.41
CA ALA A 436 -28.64 51.20 18.09
C ALA A 436 -28.54 52.23 16.96
N TRP A 437 -29.21 53.37 17.05
CA TRP A 437 -29.11 54.46 16.08
C TRP A 437 -27.70 55.12 16.09
N SER A 438 -27.10 55.22 17.26
CA SER A 438 -25.72 55.72 17.40
C SER A 438 -24.66 54.77 16.80
N ALA A 439 -24.97 53.45 16.72
CA ALA A 439 -24.07 52.44 16.18
C ALA A 439 -24.19 52.29 14.64
N SER A 440 -25.45 52.33 14.10
CA SER A 440 -25.68 52.43 12.66
C SER A 440 -27.17 52.85 12.37
N PRO A 441 -27.37 53.77 11.39
CA PRO A 441 -28.72 54.30 11.13
C PRO A 441 -29.71 53.22 10.57
N LEU A 442 -29.19 52.17 9.91
CA LEU A 442 -30.00 51.07 9.39
C LEU A 442 -30.54 50.15 10.51
N SER A 443 -29.72 49.88 11.52
CA SER A 443 -30.15 49.05 12.66
C SER A 443 -31.14 49.79 13.57
N GLY A 444 -30.97 51.11 13.72
CA GLY A 444 -31.93 51.94 14.42
C GLY A 444 -33.32 52.02 13.77
N ALA A 445 -33.34 52.14 12.46
CA ALA A 445 -34.60 52.17 11.68
C ALA A 445 -35.34 50.83 11.76
N ALA A 446 -34.62 49.69 11.69
CA ALA A 446 -35.23 48.36 11.80
C ALA A 446 -35.86 48.11 13.19
N LEU A 447 -35.15 48.53 14.25
CA LEU A 447 -35.68 48.42 15.63
C LEU A 447 -36.87 49.35 15.88
N LEU A 448 -36.91 50.53 15.29
CA LEU A 448 -38.02 51.44 15.36
C LEU A 448 -39.28 50.85 14.69
N LEU A 449 -39.14 50.23 13.54
CA LEU A 449 -40.22 49.55 12.81
C LEU A 449 -40.81 48.40 13.64
N VAL A 450 -39.96 47.56 14.24
CA VAL A 450 -40.38 46.45 15.10
C VAL A 450 -41.11 46.98 16.35
N SER A 451 -40.62 48.09 16.91
CA SER A 451 -41.26 48.73 18.09
C SER A 451 -42.63 49.26 17.79
N VAL A 452 -42.85 49.92 16.64
CA VAL A 452 -44.13 50.42 16.18
C VAL A 452 -45.11 49.28 15.93
N ILE A 453 -44.66 48.19 15.33
CA ILE A 453 -45.50 47.00 15.08
C ILE A 453 -45.92 46.35 16.42
N ALA A 454 -45.02 46.23 17.38
CA ALA A 454 -45.31 45.66 18.70
C ALA A 454 -46.33 46.50 19.47
N VAL A 455 -46.20 47.84 19.43
CA VAL A 455 -47.16 48.75 20.10
C VAL A 455 -48.55 48.73 19.43
N THR A 456 -48.59 48.67 18.10
CA THR A 456 -49.87 48.58 17.37
C THR A 456 -50.60 47.27 17.63
N LEU A 457 -49.86 46.13 17.66
CA LEU A 457 -50.44 44.84 17.98
C LEU A 457 -50.96 44.72 19.44
N THR A 458 -50.27 45.37 20.39
CA THR A 458 -50.75 45.44 21.78
C THR A 458 -51.97 46.33 21.94
N TRP A 459 -52.09 47.40 21.14
CA TRP A 459 -53.26 48.28 21.16
C TRP A 459 -54.50 47.62 20.52
N LEU A 460 -54.31 46.85 19.43
CA LEU A 460 -55.37 46.08 18.77
C LEU A 460 -55.94 44.90 19.58
N ARG A 461 -55.22 44.44 20.62
CA ARG A 461 -55.64 43.35 21.50
C ARG A 461 -56.34 43.84 22.83
N ARG A 462 -56.65 45.12 22.97
CA ARG A 462 -57.49 45.56 24.10
C ARG A 462 -58.87 44.99 23.92
N PRO A 463 -59.42 44.16 24.89
CA PRO A 463 -60.80 43.81 24.86
C PRO A 463 -61.60 45.10 25.05
N ALA A 464 -62.57 45.28 24.18
CA ALA A 464 -63.57 46.35 24.38
C ALA A 464 -64.22 46.16 25.79
N ALA A 465 -64.05 47.18 26.62
CA ALA A 465 -64.75 47.29 27.95
C ALA A 465 -66.19 47.53 27.77
#